data_42fd46fa8f2d4147e96146c8b59989d2
#
_entry.id   42fd46fa8f2d4147e96146c8b59989d2
#
_cell.length_a   1.000
_cell.length_b   1.000
_cell.length_c   1.000
_cell.angle_alpha   90.00
_cell.angle_beta   90.00
_cell.angle_gamma   90.00
#
_symmetry.space_group_name_H-M   'P 1'
#
loop_
_entity.id
_entity.type
_entity.pdbx_description
1 polymer ?
#
loop_
_entity_poly.entity_id
_entity_poly.type
_entity_poly.pdbx_seq_one_letter_code
_entity_poly.pdbx_strand_id
1 'polypeptide(L)'
;MSRGLFELRKDAITGWWVAVVVDREFNPRRFNRAAKHIGQTPDDCPNCDLAAGGDHVQVRTLKQDAFIVAGTEKEAREAAPGGREPGLGMVGDNGSYQTIVAPRGHHESLAETSPQIAFDMLAQARDVLTNARNAEKTDYLQIVQNFGTNAGALTDHLCFDFYDLPQIPHRIGEELGGAARFVIREGECPWCRMVREEVAEPARLVYEDAASVCFAPYASRSPFELWVVPRHHAADFGTASDAQLVSAADTLQSVLRLLASLALPKSAA
;
A
#
# COMPACT_ATOMS: atom_id res chain seq x y z
N MET A 1 22.09 -32.62 9.47
CA MET A 1 20.79 -32.52 8.74
C MET A 1 20.93 -31.37 7.74
N SER A 2 20.84 -31.65 6.45
CA SER A 2 20.82 -30.61 5.42
C SER A 2 19.58 -29.74 5.67
N ARG A 3 19.77 -28.45 5.94
CA ARG A 3 18.65 -27.50 5.97
C ARG A 3 18.04 -27.48 4.58
N GLY A 4 16.72 -27.65 4.49
CA GLY A 4 16.02 -27.51 3.23
C GLY A 4 16.22 -26.12 2.63
N LEU A 5 16.06 -25.99 1.32
CA LEU A 5 16.20 -24.72 0.59
C LEU A 5 15.15 -23.68 1.02
N PHE A 6 14.08 -24.09 1.67
CA PHE A 6 13.00 -23.21 2.13
C PHE A 6 12.37 -23.71 3.43
N GLU A 7 11.74 -22.80 4.14
CA GLU A 7 10.85 -23.06 5.28
C GLU A 7 9.41 -22.78 4.88
N LEU A 8 8.49 -23.63 5.31
CA LEU A 8 7.07 -23.33 5.25
C LEU A 8 6.69 -22.55 6.50
N ARG A 9 6.23 -21.34 6.32
CA ARG A 9 5.76 -20.46 7.39
C ARG A 9 4.27 -20.23 7.27
N LYS A 10 3.56 -20.36 8.39
CA LYS A 10 2.12 -20.17 8.42
C LYS A 10 1.81 -18.75 8.86
N ASP A 11 1.00 -18.04 8.06
CA ASP A 11 0.45 -16.76 8.45
C ASP A 11 -0.55 -16.96 9.61
N ALA A 12 -0.35 -16.23 10.70
CA ALA A 12 -1.12 -16.41 11.93
C ALA A 12 -2.58 -15.94 11.80
N ILE A 13 -2.86 -15.06 10.86
CA ILE A 13 -4.18 -14.45 10.64
C ILE A 13 -4.97 -15.24 9.63
N THR A 14 -4.47 -15.35 8.39
CA THR A 14 -5.16 -16.04 7.30
C THR A 14 -5.06 -17.54 7.38
N GLY A 15 -4.02 -18.06 8.04
CA GLY A 15 -3.70 -19.48 8.08
C GLY A 15 -3.01 -20.01 6.81
N TRP A 16 -2.66 -19.13 5.87
CA TRP A 16 -1.96 -19.52 4.64
C TRP A 16 -0.53 -19.95 4.91
N TRP A 17 -0.05 -20.90 4.12
CA TRP A 17 1.34 -21.34 4.15
C TRP A 17 2.15 -20.61 3.08
N VAL A 18 3.28 -20.06 3.49
CA VAL A 18 4.23 -19.36 2.62
C VAL A 18 5.55 -20.10 2.63
N ALA A 19 6.09 -20.42 1.46
CA ALA A 19 7.44 -20.96 1.30
C ALA A 19 8.45 -19.83 1.28
N VAL A 20 9.25 -19.72 2.35
CA VAL A 20 10.28 -18.69 2.49
C VAL A 20 11.65 -19.32 2.25
N VAL A 21 12.42 -18.81 1.29
CA VAL A 21 13.78 -19.25 1.05
C VAL A 21 14.68 -18.77 2.18
N VAL A 22 15.34 -19.70 2.85
CA VAL A 22 16.20 -19.43 4.02
C VAL A 22 17.68 -19.63 3.72
N ASP A 23 18.05 -19.48 2.46
CA ASP A 23 19.46 -19.58 2.04
C ASP A 23 20.26 -18.43 2.66
N ARG A 24 21.29 -18.77 3.43
CA ARG A 24 22.17 -17.79 4.09
C ARG A 24 23.09 -17.07 3.09
N GLU A 25 23.27 -17.63 1.89
CA GLU A 25 24.00 -16.99 0.80
C GLU A 25 23.12 -16.03 -0.01
N PHE A 26 21.87 -15.86 0.43
CA PHE A 26 20.94 -14.93 -0.18
C PHE A 26 21.53 -13.51 -0.19
N ASN A 27 21.82 -13.04 -1.39
CA ASN A 27 22.25 -11.67 -1.58
C ASN A 27 21.03 -10.80 -1.94
N PRO A 28 20.58 -9.91 -1.06
CA PRO A 28 19.43 -9.02 -1.33
C PRO A 28 19.58 -8.27 -2.65
N ARG A 29 20.82 -7.96 -3.07
CA ARG A 29 21.10 -7.27 -4.31
C ARG A 29 20.70 -8.03 -5.58
N ARG A 30 20.46 -9.34 -5.51
CA ARG A 30 19.93 -10.10 -6.65
C ARG A 30 18.50 -9.71 -7.02
N PHE A 31 17.73 -9.18 -6.07
CA PHE A 31 16.36 -8.70 -6.26
C PHE A 31 16.33 -7.19 -6.46
N ASN A 32 17.48 -6.55 -6.36
CA ASN A 32 17.60 -5.14 -6.36
C ASN A 32 17.83 -4.64 -7.79
N ARG A 33 16.75 -4.43 -8.49
CA ARG A 33 16.74 -3.67 -9.72
C ARG A 33 16.28 -2.27 -9.37
N ALA A 34 17.02 -1.26 -9.80
CA ALA A 34 16.58 0.11 -9.71
C ALA A 34 15.15 0.21 -10.27
N ALA A 35 14.29 0.97 -9.61
CA ALA A 35 12.97 1.23 -10.13
C ALA A 35 13.13 1.78 -11.56
N LYS A 36 12.36 1.24 -12.48
CA LYS A 36 12.33 1.74 -13.85
C LYS A 36 11.28 2.83 -13.91
N HIS A 37 11.72 4.05 -14.06
CA HIS A 37 10.87 5.22 -14.24
C HIS A 37 10.28 5.26 -15.65
N ILE A 38 9.17 5.97 -15.81
CA ILE A 38 8.58 6.29 -17.11
C ILE A 38 9.48 7.30 -17.83
N GLY A 39 10.16 8.15 -17.05
CA GLY A 39 11.07 9.19 -17.54
C GLY A 39 10.33 10.48 -17.90
N GLN A 40 9.20 10.72 -17.25
CA GLN A 40 8.45 11.96 -17.40
C GLN A 40 9.23 13.14 -16.81
N THR A 41 9.21 14.25 -17.53
CA THR A 41 9.68 15.54 -17.02
C THR A 41 8.51 16.32 -16.41
N PRO A 42 8.76 17.36 -15.61
CA PRO A 42 7.67 18.22 -15.12
C PRO A 42 6.77 18.79 -16.24
N ASP A 43 7.34 19.03 -17.42
CA ASP A 43 6.63 19.67 -18.55
C ASP A 43 5.68 18.70 -19.30
N ASP A 44 5.93 17.39 -19.23
CA ASP A 44 5.12 16.36 -19.89
C ASP A 44 4.37 15.47 -18.88
N CYS A 45 4.42 15.82 -17.60
CA CYS A 45 3.73 15.08 -16.55
C CYS A 45 2.31 15.61 -16.31
N PRO A 46 1.27 14.81 -16.55
CA PRO A 46 -0.12 15.24 -16.38
C PRO A 46 -0.46 15.64 -14.94
N ASN A 47 0.27 15.10 -13.97
CA ASN A 47 0.07 15.41 -12.56
C ASN A 47 0.77 16.72 -12.15
N CYS A 48 1.85 17.13 -12.82
CA CYS A 48 2.46 18.44 -12.64
C CYS A 48 1.54 19.56 -13.08
N ASP A 49 0.80 19.39 -14.18
CA ASP A 49 -0.22 20.35 -14.64
C ASP A 49 -1.33 20.53 -13.59
N LEU A 50 -1.76 19.44 -12.96
CA LEU A 50 -2.75 19.49 -11.88
C LEU A 50 -2.20 20.16 -10.62
N ALA A 51 -0.95 19.88 -10.28
CA ALA A 51 -0.26 20.50 -9.15
C ALA A 51 0.12 21.98 -9.40
N ALA A 52 0.07 22.46 -10.64
CA ALA A 52 0.45 23.82 -11.03
C ALA A 52 -0.39 24.93 -10.33
N GLY A 53 -1.52 24.57 -9.76
CA GLY A 53 -2.45 25.50 -9.09
C GLY A 53 -2.11 25.85 -7.63
N GLY A 54 -1.11 25.25 -6.98
CA GLY A 54 -0.83 25.56 -5.58
C GLY A 54 0.23 24.71 -4.88
N ASP A 55 0.57 25.14 -3.66
CA ASP A 55 1.53 24.45 -2.78
C ASP A 55 0.87 23.36 -1.93
N HIS A 56 -0.41 23.05 -2.18
CA HIS A 56 -1.20 22.08 -1.43
C HIS A 56 -1.44 20.81 -2.25
N VAL A 57 -1.62 19.70 -1.54
CA VAL A 57 -2.05 18.42 -2.11
C VAL A 57 -3.37 18.59 -2.86
N GLN A 58 -3.41 18.13 -4.11
CA GLN A 58 -4.59 18.22 -4.96
C GLN A 58 -5.33 16.89 -5.00
N VAL A 59 -6.66 16.93 -4.91
CA VAL A 59 -7.52 15.76 -5.06
C VAL A 59 -8.16 15.80 -6.44
N ARG A 60 -7.97 14.76 -7.22
CA ARG A 60 -8.61 14.57 -8.51
C ARG A 60 -9.59 13.41 -8.44
N THR A 61 -10.85 13.69 -8.71
CA THR A 61 -11.86 12.66 -8.92
C THR A 61 -11.99 12.43 -10.43
N LEU A 62 -11.65 11.23 -10.88
CA LEU A 62 -11.95 10.82 -12.24
C LEU A 62 -13.40 10.32 -12.28
N LYS A 63 -14.15 10.75 -13.28
CA LYS A 63 -15.49 10.19 -13.50
C LYS A 63 -15.36 8.71 -13.86
N GLN A 64 -16.38 7.94 -13.54
CA GLN A 64 -16.46 6.48 -13.74
C GLN A 64 -15.97 5.99 -15.11
N ASP A 65 -16.03 6.84 -16.14
CA ASP A 65 -15.65 6.52 -17.52
C ASP A 65 -14.13 6.34 -17.74
N ALA A 66 -13.29 6.56 -16.71
CA ALA A 66 -11.83 6.54 -16.85
C ALA A 66 -11.17 5.21 -16.42
N PHE A 67 -11.95 4.20 -16.05
CA PHE A 67 -11.44 2.90 -15.65
C PHE A 67 -11.37 1.93 -16.80
N ILE A 68 -10.24 1.91 -17.51
CA ILE A 68 -9.93 0.84 -18.45
C ILE A 68 -8.62 0.21 -18.03
N VAL A 69 -8.70 -0.87 -17.27
CA VAL A 69 -7.52 -1.66 -16.90
C VAL A 69 -7.20 -2.72 -17.96
N ALA A 70 -8.18 -3.15 -18.73
CA ALA A 70 -8.02 -4.04 -19.88
C ALA A 70 -9.22 -3.91 -20.82
N GLY A 71 -9.00 -3.44 -22.02
CA GLY A 71 -10.05 -3.27 -23.03
C GLY A 71 -10.12 -1.84 -23.59
N THR A 72 -10.94 -1.63 -24.60
CA THR A 72 -11.17 -0.29 -25.14
C THR A 72 -12.25 0.43 -24.32
N GLU A 73 -12.22 1.77 -24.30
CA GLU A 73 -13.25 2.60 -23.67
C GLU A 73 -14.68 2.22 -24.13
N LYS A 74 -14.80 1.76 -25.35
CA LYS A 74 -16.05 1.28 -25.93
C LYS A 74 -16.54 -0.02 -25.27
N GLU A 75 -15.63 -0.97 -25.05
CA GLU A 75 -15.96 -2.26 -24.40
C GLU A 75 -16.35 -2.06 -22.93
N ALA A 76 -15.69 -1.15 -22.21
CA ALA A 76 -16.05 -0.81 -20.84
C ALA A 76 -17.43 -0.15 -20.72
N ARG A 77 -17.84 0.64 -21.70
CA ARG A 77 -19.18 1.27 -21.75
C ARG A 77 -20.31 0.30 -22.13
N GLU A 78 -19.99 -0.75 -22.88
CA GLU A 78 -20.96 -1.76 -23.32
C GLU A 78 -21.18 -2.86 -22.26
N ALA A 79 -20.30 -2.98 -21.25
CA ALA A 79 -20.48 -3.91 -20.14
C ALA A 79 -21.60 -3.40 -19.23
N ALA A 80 -22.72 -4.09 -19.21
CA ALA A 80 -23.82 -3.76 -18.31
C ALA A 80 -23.44 -4.05 -16.84
N PRO A 81 -23.65 -3.09 -15.91
CA PRO A 81 -23.42 -3.33 -14.50
C PRO A 81 -24.20 -4.58 -14.02
N GLY A 82 -23.52 -5.47 -13.29
CA GLY A 82 -24.13 -6.71 -12.78
C GLY A 82 -24.53 -7.73 -13.85
N GLY A 83 -24.07 -7.56 -15.10
CA GLY A 83 -24.32 -8.47 -16.20
C GLY A 83 -23.53 -9.79 -16.07
N ARG A 84 -24.06 -10.86 -16.63
CA ARG A 84 -23.36 -12.13 -16.78
C ARG A 84 -22.75 -12.21 -18.17
N GLU A 85 -21.44 -12.33 -18.23
CA GLU A 85 -20.77 -12.56 -19.49
C GLU A 85 -20.91 -14.01 -19.97
N PRO A 86 -20.76 -14.27 -21.29
CA PRO A 86 -20.75 -15.64 -21.80
C PRO A 86 -19.68 -16.49 -21.11
N GLY A 87 -20.03 -17.67 -20.65
CA GLY A 87 -19.15 -18.59 -19.95
C GLY A 87 -19.24 -18.46 -18.42
N LEU A 88 -18.09 -18.47 -17.72
CA LEU A 88 -17.99 -18.37 -16.26
C LEU A 88 -17.73 -16.94 -15.76
N GLY A 89 -17.64 -15.97 -16.67
CA GLY A 89 -17.41 -14.58 -16.35
C GLY A 89 -18.62 -13.93 -15.66
N MET A 90 -18.38 -13.03 -14.75
CA MET A 90 -19.37 -12.15 -14.12
C MET A 90 -18.80 -10.73 -14.07
N VAL A 91 -19.64 -9.75 -14.37
CA VAL A 91 -19.32 -8.34 -14.19
C VAL A 91 -20.02 -7.88 -12.90
N GLY A 92 -19.25 -7.31 -11.99
CA GLY A 92 -19.78 -6.71 -10.76
C GLY A 92 -20.26 -5.28 -10.99
N ASP A 93 -20.77 -4.66 -9.94
CA ASP A 93 -21.10 -3.25 -9.93
C ASP A 93 -19.85 -2.39 -10.10
N ASN A 94 -20.01 -1.21 -10.71
CA ASN A 94 -18.92 -0.27 -10.93
C ASN A 94 -18.49 0.39 -9.62
N GLY A 95 -17.18 0.38 -9.37
CA GLY A 95 -16.57 1.21 -8.34
C GLY A 95 -16.31 2.64 -8.81
N SER A 96 -15.68 3.43 -7.97
CA SER A 96 -15.17 4.76 -8.34
C SER A 96 -13.66 4.86 -8.11
N TYR A 97 -13.05 5.89 -8.69
CA TYR A 97 -11.62 6.14 -8.60
C TYR A 97 -11.33 7.59 -8.31
N GLN A 98 -10.37 7.81 -7.43
CA GLN A 98 -9.82 9.13 -7.13
C GLN A 98 -8.31 9.03 -7.05
N THR A 99 -7.60 10.12 -7.29
CA THR A 99 -6.18 10.21 -7.01
C THR A 99 -5.87 11.47 -6.20
N ILE A 100 -4.97 11.35 -5.23
CA ILE A 100 -4.36 12.47 -4.54
C ILE A 100 -2.98 12.67 -5.13
N VAL A 101 -2.70 13.88 -5.59
CA VAL A 101 -1.44 14.25 -6.25
C VAL A 101 -0.63 15.13 -5.30
N ALA A 102 0.65 14.82 -5.17
CA ALA A 102 1.58 15.65 -4.41
C ALA A 102 1.69 17.05 -5.03
N PRO A 103 1.99 18.09 -4.23
CA PRO A 103 2.15 19.46 -4.73
C PRO A 103 3.34 19.60 -5.69
N ARG A 104 3.55 20.79 -6.20
CA ARG A 104 4.67 21.11 -7.09
C ARG A 104 6.00 20.55 -6.63
N GLY A 105 6.86 20.18 -7.60
CA GLY A 105 8.21 19.71 -7.37
C GLY A 105 8.51 18.38 -8.08
N HIS A 106 7.52 17.79 -8.78
CA HIS A 106 7.66 16.51 -9.46
C HIS A 106 8.32 15.46 -8.55
N HIS A 107 7.78 15.32 -7.34
CA HIS A 107 8.26 14.33 -6.39
C HIS A 107 7.94 12.93 -6.92
N GLU A 108 8.96 12.10 -7.08
CA GLU A 108 8.77 10.73 -7.60
C GLU A 108 8.41 9.76 -6.48
N SER A 109 8.88 10.01 -5.27
CA SER A 109 8.70 9.11 -4.13
C SER A 109 8.35 9.86 -2.86
N LEU A 110 7.51 9.24 -2.03
CA LEU A 110 7.24 9.73 -0.67
C LEU A 110 8.53 9.87 0.16
N ALA A 111 9.53 9.03 -0.09
CA ALA A 111 10.84 9.09 0.59
C ALA A 111 11.58 10.41 0.38
N GLU A 112 11.34 11.08 -0.74
CA GLU A 112 12.06 12.30 -1.18
C GLU A 112 11.31 13.58 -0.84
N THR A 113 10.05 13.48 -0.46
CA THR A 113 9.25 14.64 -0.07
C THR A 113 9.69 15.22 1.29
N SER A 114 9.27 16.47 1.56
CA SER A 114 9.36 17.00 2.91
C SER A 114 8.43 16.23 3.88
N PRO A 115 8.75 16.21 5.19
CA PRO A 115 7.85 15.62 6.19
C PRO A 115 6.43 16.18 6.14
N GLN A 116 6.30 17.48 5.83
CA GLN A 116 4.99 18.13 5.71
C GLN A 116 4.18 17.58 4.53
N ILE A 117 4.79 17.41 3.36
CA ILE A 117 4.11 16.80 2.19
C ILE A 117 3.70 15.36 2.51
N ALA A 118 4.56 14.58 3.14
CA ALA A 118 4.23 13.21 3.53
C ALA A 118 3.04 13.15 4.50
N PHE A 119 3.01 14.04 5.49
CA PHE A 119 1.87 14.20 6.39
C PHE A 119 0.61 14.60 5.63
N ASP A 120 0.68 15.65 4.78
CA ASP A 120 -0.46 16.16 4.03
C ASP A 120 -1.07 15.08 3.12
N MET A 121 -0.25 14.26 2.47
CA MET A 121 -0.70 13.12 1.66
C MET A 121 -1.50 12.10 2.50
N LEU A 122 -1.01 11.75 3.69
CA LEU A 122 -1.73 10.83 4.59
C LEU A 122 -2.98 11.46 5.20
N ALA A 123 -2.95 12.74 5.52
CA ALA A 123 -4.11 13.45 6.05
C ALA A 123 -5.23 13.52 5.01
N GLN A 124 -4.91 13.86 3.76
CA GLN A 124 -5.87 13.82 2.66
C GLN A 124 -6.39 12.40 2.41
N ALA A 125 -5.54 11.38 2.52
CA ALA A 125 -5.95 9.98 2.40
C ALA A 125 -6.97 9.60 3.49
N ARG A 126 -6.74 10.00 4.75
CA ARG A 126 -7.70 9.84 5.83
C ARG A 126 -9.04 10.53 5.54
N ASP A 127 -8.98 11.76 5.04
CA ASP A 127 -10.17 12.56 4.76
C ASP A 127 -11.00 11.96 3.61
N VAL A 128 -10.35 11.47 2.53
CA VAL A 128 -11.03 10.75 1.44
C VAL A 128 -11.72 9.49 1.97
N LEU A 129 -11.04 8.68 2.79
CA LEU A 129 -11.64 7.49 3.40
C LEU A 129 -12.85 7.84 4.28
N THR A 130 -12.72 8.88 5.09
CA THR A 130 -13.81 9.33 5.99
C THR A 130 -15.01 9.82 5.20
N ASN A 131 -14.79 10.57 4.13
CA ASN A 131 -15.85 11.06 3.26
C ASN A 131 -16.55 9.92 2.50
N ALA A 132 -15.80 8.95 1.97
CA ALA A 132 -16.35 7.78 1.29
C ALA A 132 -17.25 6.96 2.23
N ARG A 133 -16.80 6.72 3.45
CA ARG A 133 -17.58 6.01 4.47
C ARG A 133 -18.86 6.74 4.84
N ASN A 134 -18.81 8.07 5.02
CA ASN A 134 -19.98 8.89 5.36
C ASN A 134 -21.02 8.94 4.23
N ALA A 135 -20.59 8.69 2.99
CA ALA A 135 -21.48 8.62 1.84
C ALA A 135 -22.29 7.31 1.75
N GLU A 136 -21.99 6.32 2.61
CA GLU A 136 -22.64 4.99 2.67
C GLU A 136 -22.70 4.25 1.32
N LYS A 137 -21.72 4.50 0.44
CA LYS A 137 -21.68 3.92 -0.92
C LYS A 137 -20.57 2.92 -1.15
N THR A 138 -19.68 2.79 -0.16
CA THR A 138 -18.41 2.08 -0.30
C THR A 138 -18.35 0.92 0.68
N ASP A 139 -18.19 -0.30 0.18
CA ASP A 139 -17.91 -1.47 1.02
C ASP A 139 -16.42 -1.54 1.37
N TYR A 140 -15.55 -1.15 0.44
CA TYR A 140 -14.11 -1.17 0.64
C TYR A 140 -13.40 -0.10 -0.18
N LEU A 141 -12.53 0.68 0.46
CA LEU A 141 -11.65 1.66 -0.19
C LEU A 141 -10.20 1.19 -0.12
N GLN A 142 -9.63 0.86 -1.28
CA GLN A 142 -8.22 0.51 -1.41
C GLN A 142 -7.41 1.75 -1.72
N ILE A 143 -6.37 2.00 -0.91
CA ILE A 143 -5.39 3.07 -1.15
C ILE A 143 -4.10 2.41 -1.61
N VAL A 144 -3.55 2.88 -2.72
CA VAL A 144 -2.33 2.34 -3.34
C VAL A 144 -1.41 3.48 -3.75
N GLN A 145 -0.12 3.30 -3.55
CA GLN A 145 0.93 4.09 -4.17
C GLN A 145 1.84 3.14 -4.93
N ASN A 146 1.91 3.31 -6.24
CA ASN A 146 2.80 2.57 -7.11
C ASN A 146 4.06 3.41 -7.39
N PHE A 147 5.24 2.78 -7.32
CA PHE A 147 6.52 3.42 -7.62
C PHE A 147 7.27 2.64 -8.70
N GLY A 148 7.51 3.30 -9.82
CA GLY A 148 8.15 2.73 -11.00
C GLY A 148 7.23 1.82 -11.84
N THR A 149 7.58 1.65 -13.11
CA THR A 149 6.77 0.91 -14.10
C THR A 149 6.57 -0.56 -13.74
N ASN A 150 7.55 -1.18 -13.05
CA ASN A 150 7.45 -2.57 -12.63
C ASN A 150 6.37 -2.79 -11.54
N ALA A 151 6.02 -1.75 -10.80
CA ALA A 151 4.93 -1.77 -9.83
C ALA A 151 3.59 -1.33 -10.45
N GLY A 152 3.55 -0.99 -11.74
CA GLY A 152 2.35 -0.51 -12.42
C GLY A 152 2.09 0.99 -12.26
N ALA A 153 3.13 1.78 -11.91
CA ALA A 153 2.99 3.24 -11.89
C ALA A 153 2.64 3.77 -13.29
N LEU A 154 1.66 4.63 -13.35
CA LEU A 154 1.21 5.31 -14.59
C LEU A 154 1.85 6.69 -14.76
N THR A 155 2.50 7.19 -13.72
CA THR A 155 3.20 8.46 -13.67
C THR A 155 4.40 8.36 -12.74
N ASP A 156 5.43 9.17 -12.99
CA ASP A 156 6.56 9.31 -12.05
C ASP A 156 6.27 10.32 -10.94
N HIS A 157 5.19 11.08 -11.04
CA HIS A 157 4.78 12.01 -10.00
C HIS A 157 4.07 11.29 -8.85
N LEU A 158 4.48 11.55 -7.64
CA LEU A 158 3.89 10.96 -6.43
C LEU A 158 2.39 11.20 -6.37
N CYS A 159 1.64 10.13 -6.34
CA CYS A 159 0.20 10.14 -6.13
C CYS A 159 -0.25 8.93 -5.30
N PHE A 160 -1.38 9.07 -4.64
CA PHE A 160 -2.11 7.97 -4.02
C PHE A 160 -3.39 7.71 -4.81
N ASP A 161 -3.54 6.49 -5.25
CA ASP A 161 -4.70 6.03 -5.99
C ASP A 161 -5.71 5.37 -5.06
N PHE A 162 -6.95 5.75 -5.18
CA PHE A 162 -8.08 5.28 -4.38
C PHE A 162 -9.06 4.52 -5.28
N TYR A 163 -9.21 3.27 -4.98
CA TYR A 163 -10.17 2.38 -5.63
C TYR A 163 -11.32 2.12 -4.67
N ASP A 164 -12.46 2.71 -4.97
CA ASP A 164 -13.71 2.49 -4.25
C ASP A 164 -14.37 1.23 -4.83
N LEU A 165 -14.41 0.17 -4.06
CA LEU A 165 -14.85 -1.13 -4.51
C LEU A 165 -16.20 -1.47 -3.83
N PRO A 166 -17.22 -1.91 -4.63
CA PRO A 166 -18.51 -2.34 -4.11
C PRO A 166 -18.44 -3.73 -3.45
N GLN A 167 -17.25 -4.30 -3.34
CA GLN A 167 -17.02 -5.61 -2.74
C GLN A 167 -15.70 -5.61 -1.97
N ILE A 168 -15.69 -6.25 -0.82
CA ILE A 168 -14.46 -6.49 -0.06
C ILE A 168 -13.59 -7.50 -0.84
N PRO A 169 -12.33 -7.15 -1.21
CA PRO A 169 -11.43 -8.09 -1.86
C PRO A 169 -11.27 -9.38 -1.05
N HIS A 170 -11.24 -10.52 -1.74
CA HIS A 170 -11.20 -11.84 -1.09
C HIS A 170 -10.11 -11.96 -0.02
N ARG A 171 -8.90 -11.45 -0.32
CA ARG A 171 -7.79 -11.45 0.63
C ARG A 171 -8.10 -10.68 1.91
N ILE A 172 -8.72 -9.53 1.79
CA ILE A 172 -9.12 -8.71 2.96
C ILE A 172 -10.21 -9.43 3.76
N GLY A 173 -11.16 -10.08 3.07
CA GLY A 173 -12.16 -10.92 3.71
C GLY A 173 -11.54 -12.07 4.51
N GLU A 174 -10.50 -12.73 3.99
CA GLU A 174 -9.74 -13.77 4.69
C GLU A 174 -9.01 -13.22 5.93
N GLU A 175 -8.38 -12.05 5.81
CA GLU A 175 -7.70 -11.39 6.92
C GLU A 175 -8.70 -10.99 8.03
N LEU A 176 -9.85 -10.41 7.66
CA LEU A 176 -10.92 -10.05 8.61
C LEU A 176 -11.51 -11.29 9.30
N GLY A 177 -11.84 -12.32 8.52
CA GLY A 177 -12.36 -13.58 9.06
C GLY A 177 -11.36 -14.30 9.96
N GLY A 178 -10.08 -14.28 9.57
CA GLY A 178 -8.98 -14.83 10.37
C GLY A 178 -8.80 -14.09 11.70
N ALA A 179 -8.82 -12.76 11.64
CA ALA A 179 -8.71 -11.92 12.84
C ALA A 179 -9.90 -12.14 13.80
N ALA A 180 -11.12 -12.24 13.28
CA ALA A 180 -12.29 -12.53 14.10
C ALA A 180 -12.17 -13.90 14.80
N ARG A 181 -11.78 -14.95 14.07
CA ARG A 181 -11.54 -16.29 14.65
C ARG A 181 -10.43 -16.26 15.72
N PHE A 182 -9.38 -15.49 15.49
CA PHE A 182 -8.29 -15.33 16.46
C PHE A 182 -8.79 -14.67 17.75
N VAL A 183 -9.54 -13.58 17.65
CA VAL A 183 -10.13 -12.89 18.82
C VAL A 183 -11.04 -13.81 19.62
N ILE A 184 -11.88 -14.62 18.95
CA ILE A 184 -12.77 -15.57 19.62
C ILE A 184 -11.96 -16.63 20.39
N ARG A 185 -10.84 -17.10 19.83
CA ARG A 185 -10.04 -18.16 20.42
C ARG A 185 -9.09 -17.68 21.51
N GLU A 186 -8.43 -16.54 21.26
CA GLU A 186 -7.32 -16.04 22.10
C GLU A 186 -7.73 -14.87 23.01
N GLY A 187 -8.88 -14.24 22.78
CA GLY A 187 -9.38 -13.11 23.57
C GLY A 187 -8.69 -11.78 23.29
N GLU A 188 -7.84 -11.69 22.26
CA GLU A 188 -7.11 -10.49 21.92
C GLU A 188 -6.99 -10.27 20.41
N CYS A 189 -6.68 -9.04 19.98
CA CYS A 189 -6.45 -8.71 18.60
C CYS A 189 -5.14 -9.34 18.08
N PRO A 190 -5.15 -10.08 16.94
CA PRO A 190 -3.93 -10.70 16.40
C PRO A 190 -2.86 -9.68 16.00
N TRP A 191 -3.26 -8.52 15.48
CA TRP A 191 -2.34 -7.44 15.12
C TRP A 191 -1.62 -6.86 16.35
N CYS A 192 -2.35 -6.63 17.44
CA CYS A 192 -1.76 -6.15 18.70
C CYS A 192 -0.78 -7.17 19.29
N ARG A 193 -1.12 -8.45 19.23
CA ARG A 193 -0.23 -9.53 19.66
C ARG A 193 1.03 -9.57 18.80
N MET A 194 0.90 -9.51 17.49
CA MET A 194 2.03 -9.51 16.56
C MET A 194 2.98 -8.34 16.83
N VAL A 195 2.46 -7.11 16.96
CA VAL A 195 3.28 -5.93 17.29
C VAL A 195 4.05 -6.14 18.58
N ARG A 196 3.38 -6.65 19.62
CA ARG A 196 4.02 -6.90 20.93
C ARG A 196 5.13 -7.95 20.83
N GLU A 197 4.91 -9.03 20.09
CA GLU A 197 5.90 -10.08 19.88
C GLU A 197 7.10 -9.61 19.05
N GLU A 198 6.86 -8.84 17.96
CA GLU A 198 7.94 -8.30 17.12
C GLU A 198 8.81 -7.26 17.85
N VAL A 199 8.22 -6.50 18.77
CA VAL A 199 8.98 -5.54 19.61
C VAL A 199 9.75 -6.27 20.72
N ALA A 200 9.19 -7.33 21.31
CA ALA A 200 9.84 -8.10 22.35
C ALA A 200 11.03 -8.94 21.83
N GLU A 201 10.93 -9.47 20.61
CA GLU A 201 11.96 -10.25 19.95
C GLU A 201 12.29 -9.63 18.57
N PRO A 202 13.14 -8.60 18.51
CA PRO A 202 13.28 -7.71 17.37
C PRO A 202 14.06 -8.31 16.17
N ALA A 203 13.93 -9.61 15.92
CA ALA A 203 14.61 -10.28 14.81
C ALA A 203 14.15 -9.80 13.42
N ARG A 204 12.93 -9.29 13.32
CA ARG A 204 12.30 -8.78 12.09
C ARG A 204 11.91 -7.31 12.19
N LEU A 205 12.19 -6.68 13.33
CA LEU A 205 11.95 -5.26 13.54
C LEU A 205 12.89 -4.45 12.65
N VAL A 206 12.35 -3.50 11.89
CA VAL A 206 13.09 -2.65 10.96
C VAL A 206 13.20 -1.22 11.49
N TYR A 207 12.10 -0.73 12.06
CA TYR A 207 12.02 0.62 12.61
C TYR A 207 10.92 0.71 13.66
N GLU A 208 11.10 1.53 14.67
CA GLU A 208 10.05 1.85 15.63
C GLU A 208 10.19 3.27 16.17
N ASP A 209 9.07 3.87 16.49
CA ASP A 209 8.97 5.10 17.26
C ASP A 209 7.89 5.01 18.35
N ALA A 210 7.47 6.14 18.90
CA ALA A 210 6.48 6.17 19.98
C ALA A 210 5.07 5.70 19.54
N ALA A 211 4.71 5.84 18.28
CA ALA A 211 3.36 5.58 17.77
C ALA A 211 3.30 4.53 16.66
N SER A 212 4.40 4.25 15.96
CA SER A 212 4.46 3.34 14.82
C SER A 212 5.54 2.27 14.98
N VAL A 213 5.30 1.12 14.37
CA VAL A 213 6.25 0.00 14.31
C VAL A 213 6.32 -0.51 12.87
N CYS A 214 7.55 -0.75 12.38
CA CYS A 214 7.78 -1.39 11.09
C CYS A 214 8.56 -2.68 11.25
N PHE A 215 8.05 -3.77 10.70
CA PHE A 215 8.70 -5.09 10.73
C PHE A 215 8.43 -5.87 9.44
N ALA A 216 9.30 -6.87 9.17
CA ALA A 216 9.07 -7.85 8.12
C ALA A 216 8.14 -8.95 8.66
N PRO A 217 6.97 -9.22 8.05
CA PRO A 217 6.06 -10.24 8.56
C PRO A 217 6.72 -11.63 8.52
N TYR A 218 6.41 -12.49 9.53
CA TYR A 218 6.98 -13.82 9.64
C TYR A 218 6.75 -14.67 8.37
N ALA A 219 5.56 -14.58 7.80
CA ALA A 219 5.17 -15.25 6.57
C ALA A 219 5.12 -14.27 5.39
N SER A 220 6.22 -13.54 5.13
CA SER A 220 6.33 -12.61 4.01
C SER A 220 6.04 -13.30 2.68
N ARG A 221 5.17 -12.71 1.88
CA ARG A 221 4.71 -13.25 0.58
C ARG A 221 5.52 -12.76 -0.59
N SER A 222 6.26 -11.67 -0.40
CA SER A 222 7.16 -11.10 -1.40
C SER A 222 8.49 -10.69 -0.78
N PRO A 223 9.57 -10.64 -1.55
CA PRO A 223 10.82 -10.05 -1.09
C PRO A 223 10.59 -8.59 -0.66
N PHE A 224 11.22 -8.20 0.46
CA PHE A 224 11.14 -6.86 1.03
C PHE A 224 9.73 -6.41 1.45
N GLU A 225 8.81 -7.34 1.66
CA GLU A 225 7.53 -7.02 2.30
C GLU A 225 7.77 -6.49 3.71
N LEU A 226 7.27 -5.28 3.98
CA LEU A 226 7.33 -4.61 5.26
C LEU A 226 5.93 -4.12 5.64
N TRP A 227 5.63 -4.20 6.92
CA TRP A 227 4.39 -3.71 7.49
C TRP A 227 4.69 -2.53 8.41
N VAL A 228 4.08 -1.40 8.12
CA VAL A 228 4.06 -0.23 9.01
C VAL A 228 2.70 -0.20 9.68
N VAL A 229 2.69 -0.35 10.98
CA VAL A 229 1.45 -0.46 11.77
C VAL A 229 1.51 0.45 13.00
N PRO A 230 0.35 0.93 13.50
CA PRO A 230 0.34 1.68 14.74
C PRO A 230 0.74 0.78 15.93
N ARG A 231 1.50 1.32 16.87
CA ARG A 231 1.90 0.61 18.10
C ARG A 231 0.69 0.30 18.99
N HIS A 232 -0.28 1.18 19.00
CA HIS A 232 -1.52 1.01 19.75
C HIS A 232 -2.66 0.56 18.84
N HIS A 233 -3.61 -0.18 19.41
CA HIS A 233 -4.76 -0.68 18.66
C HIS A 233 -5.50 0.46 17.96
N ALA A 234 -5.60 0.35 16.63
CA ALA A 234 -6.38 1.24 15.79
C ALA A 234 -7.02 0.38 14.68
N ALA A 235 -8.33 0.24 14.71
CA ALA A 235 -9.07 -0.58 13.76
C ALA A 235 -9.42 0.18 12.47
N ASP A 236 -9.29 1.51 12.46
CA ASP A 236 -9.78 2.37 11.40
C ASP A 236 -8.81 3.54 11.16
N PHE A 237 -8.22 3.57 9.97
CA PHE A 237 -7.33 4.65 9.54
C PHE A 237 -8.04 6.01 9.48
N GLY A 238 -9.35 6.03 9.18
CA GLY A 238 -10.15 7.24 9.14
C GLY A 238 -10.27 7.97 10.48
N THR A 239 -9.94 7.30 11.59
CA THR A 239 -9.94 7.89 12.95
C THR A 239 -8.56 8.28 13.45
N ALA A 240 -7.51 8.12 12.61
CA ALA A 240 -6.15 8.45 13.01
C ALA A 240 -6.00 9.95 13.34
N SER A 241 -5.38 10.25 14.47
CA SER A 241 -5.04 11.62 14.84
C SER A 241 -3.88 12.16 14.00
N ASP A 242 -3.74 13.48 13.91
CA ASP A 242 -2.61 14.11 13.20
C ASP A 242 -1.26 13.66 13.77
N ALA A 243 -1.14 13.50 15.08
CA ALA A 243 0.09 12.98 15.70
C ALA A 243 0.43 11.55 15.24
N GLN A 244 -0.58 10.69 15.07
CA GLN A 244 -0.38 9.35 14.52
C GLN A 244 0.00 9.39 13.04
N LEU A 245 -0.59 10.31 12.26
CA LEU A 245 -0.23 10.48 10.85
C LEU A 245 1.18 11.04 10.67
N VAL A 246 1.62 11.97 11.52
CA VAL A 246 3.02 12.44 11.53
C VAL A 246 3.97 11.28 11.77
N SER A 247 3.74 10.49 12.82
CA SER A 247 4.58 9.32 13.12
C SER A 247 4.55 8.29 11.96
N ALA A 248 3.38 8.01 11.37
CA ALA A 248 3.28 7.11 10.24
C ALA A 248 4.04 7.63 9.00
N ALA A 249 3.97 8.94 8.73
CA ALA A 249 4.70 9.58 7.64
C ALA A 249 6.21 9.47 7.84
N ASP A 250 6.72 9.78 9.02
CA ASP A 250 8.14 9.67 9.37
C ASP A 250 8.64 8.24 9.26
N THR A 251 7.85 7.28 9.78
CA THR A 251 8.18 5.85 9.67
C THR A 251 8.23 5.41 8.21
N LEU A 252 7.21 5.74 7.41
CA LEU A 252 7.16 5.41 5.99
C LEU A 252 8.36 5.99 5.24
N GLN A 253 8.67 7.27 5.44
CA GLN A 253 9.83 7.91 4.80
C GLN A 253 11.13 7.22 5.19
N SER A 254 11.33 6.92 6.47
CA SER A 254 12.53 6.25 6.98
C SER A 254 12.71 4.87 6.37
N VAL A 255 11.64 4.08 6.33
CA VAL A 255 11.63 2.73 5.76
C VAL A 255 11.84 2.75 4.25
N LEU A 256 11.19 3.66 3.52
CA LEU A 256 11.37 3.79 2.07
C LEU A 256 12.80 4.23 1.70
N ARG A 257 13.41 5.15 2.46
CA ARG A 257 14.82 5.51 2.30
C ARG A 257 15.76 4.33 2.57
N LEU A 258 15.46 3.53 3.59
CA LEU A 258 16.19 2.31 3.88
C LEU A 258 16.11 1.32 2.70
N LEU A 259 14.91 1.06 2.17
CA LEU A 259 14.72 0.20 1.00
C LEU A 259 15.46 0.75 -0.23
N ALA A 260 15.38 2.06 -0.48
CA ALA A 260 16.10 2.71 -1.57
C ALA A 260 17.63 2.53 -1.43
N SER A 261 18.17 2.61 -0.22
CA SER A 261 19.60 2.43 0.04
C SER A 261 20.09 1.00 -0.25
N LEU A 262 19.20 0.00 -0.12
CA LEU A 262 19.49 -1.36 -0.52
C LEU A 262 19.53 -1.51 -2.05
N ALA A 263 18.86 -0.57 -2.76
CA ALA A 263 18.73 -0.56 -4.21
C ALA A 263 19.94 0.04 -4.93
N LEU A 264 20.69 0.90 -4.32
CA LEU A 264 21.80 1.56 -4.97
C LEU A 264 23.01 0.61 -5.11
N PRO A 265 23.63 0.50 -6.31
CA PRO A 265 24.96 -0.13 -6.40
C PRO A 265 25.89 0.68 -5.50
N LYS A 266 26.63 0.02 -4.61
CA LYS A 266 27.73 0.71 -3.93
C LYS A 266 28.63 1.24 -5.05
N SER A 267 28.72 2.56 -5.16
CA SER A 267 29.80 3.17 -5.93
C SER A 267 31.09 2.51 -5.49
N ALA A 268 31.83 1.95 -6.46
CA ALA A 268 33.15 1.43 -6.21
C ALA A 268 33.95 2.54 -5.54
N ALA A 269 34.31 2.35 -4.27
CA ALA A 269 35.25 3.19 -3.54
C ALA A 269 36.64 2.86 -4.02
#